data_1b0a286fb4403fd6afa7cde2094c98ea
#
_entry.id   1b0a286fb4403fd6afa7cde2094c98ea
#
_cell.length_a   1.000
_cell.length_b   1.000
_cell.length_c   1.000
_cell.angle_alpha   90.00
_cell.angle_beta   90.00
_cell.angle_gamma   90.00
#
_symmetry.space_group_name_H-M   'P 1'
#
loop_
_entity.id
_entity.type
_entity.pdbx_description
1 polymer ?
#
loop_
_entity_poly.entity_id
_entity_poly.type
_entity_poly.pdbx_seq_one_letter_code
_entity_poly.pdbx_strand_id
1 'polypeptide(L)'
;LMAGLITFPIIFSFGLGETISKSTIATLFITIPSGLGQYGSIGRLVAILFFGLAYIAAITSLISLLEIPVATLIDKFKIKRNLASILTVGFTFIIGIPSALSTNILGNIDAIANVLLILGGFLVSFLIGWVIPKTLDIELKNSGSSSLTKSYLKFMLKYVTPIIVAWGLI
;
A
#
# COMPACT_ATOMS: atom_id res chain seq x y z
N LEU A 1 5.49 2.61 -9.57
CA LEU A 1 6.34 2.85 -10.76
C LEU A 1 7.49 1.85 -10.84
N MET A 2 8.35 1.73 -9.82
CA MET A 2 9.48 0.77 -9.83
C MET A 2 9.02 -0.69 -9.98
N ALA A 3 7.97 -1.11 -9.27
CA ALA A 3 7.43 -2.46 -9.43
C ALA A 3 6.99 -2.74 -10.88
N GLY A 4 6.32 -1.81 -11.53
CA GLY A 4 5.93 -1.93 -12.94
C GLY A 4 7.13 -2.05 -13.88
N LEU A 5 8.17 -1.22 -13.67
CA LEU A 5 9.40 -1.27 -14.47
C LEU A 5 10.15 -2.60 -14.37
N ILE A 6 9.98 -3.35 -13.29
CA ILE A 6 10.58 -4.67 -13.11
C ILE A 6 9.64 -5.77 -13.63
N THR A 7 8.37 -5.70 -13.26
CA THR A 7 7.39 -6.75 -13.53
C THR A 7 7.04 -6.84 -15.02
N PHE A 8 6.79 -5.70 -15.69
CA PHE A 8 6.42 -5.71 -17.10
C PHE A 8 7.50 -6.29 -18.03
N PRO A 9 8.79 -5.91 -17.95
CA PRO A 9 9.82 -6.55 -18.74
C PRO A 9 9.92 -8.06 -18.52
N ILE A 10 9.78 -8.54 -17.28
CA ILE A 10 9.79 -9.99 -16.99
C ILE A 10 8.62 -10.68 -17.70
N ILE A 11 7.41 -10.14 -17.56
CA ILE A 11 6.22 -10.71 -18.18
C ILE A 11 6.36 -10.80 -19.71
N PHE A 12 6.78 -9.71 -20.36
CA PHE A 12 6.89 -9.65 -21.81
C PHE A 12 8.09 -10.44 -22.35
N SER A 13 9.23 -10.44 -21.66
CA SER A 13 10.43 -11.18 -22.09
C SER A 13 10.22 -12.69 -22.06
N PHE A 14 9.39 -13.19 -21.17
CA PHE A 14 9.14 -14.63 -21.01
C PHE A 14 7.81 -15.08 -21.63
N GLY A 15 7.11 -14.23 -22.36
CA GLY A 15 5.83 -14.58 -22.96
C GLY A 15 4.75 -14.96 -21.95
N LEU A 16 4.87 -14.48 -20.72
CA LEU A 16 3.96 -14.79 -19.61
C LEU A 16 2.65 -13.96 -19.65
N GLY A 17 2.38 -13.28 -20.75
CA GLY A 17 1.20 -12.43 -20.93
C GLY A 17 -0.13 -13.15 -20.66
N GLU A 18 -0.21 -14.43 -21.03
CA GLU A 18 -1.39 -15.25 -20.78
C GLU A 18 -1.53 -15.70 -19.30
N THR A 19 -0.44 -15.67 -18.54
CA THR A 19 -0.44 -15.99 -17.11
C THR A 19 -0.71 -14.79 -16.22
N ILE A 20 -0.88 -13.60 -16.82
CA ILE A 20 -1.27 -12.40 -16.07
C ILE A 20 -2.65 -12.64 -15.51
N SER A 21 -2.71 -12.90 -14.22
CA SER A 21 -3.96 -12.96 -13.49
C SER A 21 -4.53 -11.55 -13.30
N LYS A 22 -5.85 -11.42 -13.25
CA LYS A 22 -6.52 -10.19 -12.79
C LYS A 22 -6.18 -9.85 -11.33
N SER A 23 -5.54 -10.77 -10.62
CA SER A 23 -5.09 -10.61 -9.24
C SER A 23 -3.61 -10.21 -9.19
N THR A 24 -3.32 -9.09 -8.57
CA THR A 24 -1.95 -8.61 -8.27
C THR A 24 -1.15 -9.66 -7.49
N ILE A 25 -1.81 -10.38 -6.58
CA ILE A 25 -1.21 -11.43 -5.75
C ILE A 25 -0.76 -12.61 -6.61
N ALA A 26 -1.61 -13.08 -7.53
CA ALA A 26 -1.24 -14.17 -8.42
C ALA A 26 -0.10 -13.76 -9.36
N THR A 27 -0.08 -12.53 -9.84
CA THR A 27 1.03 -12.00 -10.65
C THR A 27 2.34 -12.01 -9.85
N LEU A 28 2.31 -11.60 -8.58
CA LEU A 28 3.50 -11.56 -7.74
C LEU A 28 4.03 -12.96 -7.41
N PHE A 29 3.14 -13.89 -7.02
CA PHE A 29 3.55 -15.20 -6.48
C PHE A 29 3.58 -16.32 -7.54
N ILE A 30 3.02 -16.13 -8.72
CA ILE A 30 3.03 -17.11 -9.79
C ILE A 30 3.89 -16.63 -10.95
N THR A 31 3.62 -15.44 -11.49
CA THR A 31 4.28 -14.97 -12.71
C THR A 31 5.76 -14.64 -12.48
N ILE A 32 6.11 -13.96 -11.38
CA ILE A 32 7.52 -13.64 -11.09
C ILE A 32 8.36 -14.88 -10.84
N PRO A 33 7.96 -15.85 -9.98
CA PRO A 33 8.73 -17.08 -9.80
C PRO A 33 8.86 -17.91 -11.09
N SER A 34 7.81 -17.96 -11.90
CA SER A 34 7.83 -18.69 -13.18
C SER A 34 8.83 -18.08 -14.18
N GLY A 35 8.89 -16.75 -14.23
CA GLY A 35 9.89 -16.04 -15.04
C GLY A 35 11.31 -16.25 -14.54
N LEU A 36 11.54 -16.09 -13.24
CA LEU A 36 12.85 -16.28 -12.64
C LEU A 36 13.34 -17.74 -12.73
N GLY A 37 12.42 -18.71 -12.68
CA GLY A 37 12.73 -20.13 -12.82
C GLY A 37 13.43 -20.49 -14.14
N GLN A 38 13.21 -19.72 -15.21
CA GLN A 38 13.83 -19.95 -16.52
C GLN A 38 15.34 -19.64 -16.55
N TYR A 39 15.84 -18.87 -15.58
CA TYR A 39 17.27 -18.57 -15.44
C TYR A 39 18.06 -19.64 -14.63
N GLY A 40 17.49 -20.79 -14.32
CA GLY A 40 18.14 -21.87 -13.60
C GLY A 40 18.60 -21.46 -12.18
N SER A 41 19.86 -21.74 -11.86
CA SER A 41 20.40 -21.47 -10.50
C SER A 41 20.47 -19.99 -10.15
N ILE A 42 20.76 -19.13 -11.13
CA ILE A 42 20.82 -17.68 -10.93
C ILE A 42 19.40 -17.14 -10.64
N GLY A 43 18.41 -17.58 -11.40
CA GLY A 43 17.01 -17.20 -11.19
C GLY A 43 16.52 -17.61 -9.81
N ARG A 44 16.93 -18.78 -9.29
CA ARG A 44 16.59 -19.23 -7.94
C ARG A 44 17.17 -18.31 -6.87
N LEU A 45 18.43 -17.92 -7.00
CA LEU A 45 19.09 -17.00 -6.07
C LEU A 45 18.39 -15.63 -6.08
N VAL A 46 18.07 -15.10 -7.25
CA VAL A 46 17.33 -13.83 -7.40
C VAL A 46 15.94 -13.94 -6.77
N ALA A 47 15.24 -15.05 -6.96
CA ALA A 47 13.93 -15.28 -6.34
C ALA A 47 14.01 -15.28 -4.81
N ILE A 48 15.00 -15.93 -4.22
CA ILE A 48 15.21 -15.95 -2.75
C ILE A 48 15.44 -14.53 -2.24
N LEU A 49 16.31 -13.77 -2.89
CA LEU A 49 16.56 -12.37 -2.52
C LEU A 49 15.34 -11.49 -2.66
N PHE A 50 14.61 -11.63 -3.77
CA PHE A 50 13.39 -10.86 -4.05
C PHE A 50 12.32 -11.12 -2.99
N PHE A 51 11.98 -12.37 -2.73
CA PHE A 51 10.96 -12.71 -1.74
C PHE A 51 11.42 -12.44 -0.30
N GLY A 52 12.71 -12.57 -0.02
CA GLY A 52 13.29 -12.17 1.27
C GLY A 52 13.13 -10.67 1.54
N LEU A 53 13.46 -9.84 0.56
CA LEU A 53 13.27 -8.39 0.65
C LEU A 53 11.79 -8.00 0.71
N ALA A 54 10.94 -8.66 -0.09
CA ALA A 54 9.50 -8.44 -0.07
C ALA A 54 8.90 -8.79 1.31
N TYR A 55 9.37 -9.87 1.94
CA TYR A 55 8.95 -10.27 3.28
C TYR A 55 9.33 -9.23 4.35
N ILE A 56 10.58 -8.74 4.32
CA ILE A 56 11.04 -7.68 5.24
C ILE A 56 10.21 -6.41 5.03
N ALA A 57 9.97 -6.02 3.79
CA ALA A 57 9.16 -4.85 3.47
C ALA A 57 7.70 -5.01 3.95
N ALA A 58 7.13 -6.19 3.80
CA ALA A 58 5.78 -6.49 4.30
C ALA A 58 5.69 -6.39 5.82
N ILE A 59 6.67 -6.94 6.56
CA ILE A 59 6.70 -6.85 8.03
C ILE A 59 6.80 -5.40 8.50
N THR A 60 7.70 -4.61 7.92
CA THR A 60 7.84 -3.20 8.31
C THR A 60 6.58 -2.39 8.05
N SER A 61 5.90 -2.63 6.93
CA SER A 61 4.61 -2.03 6.62
C SER A 61 3.51 -2.47 7.58
N LEU A 62 3.48 -3.76 7.92
CA LEU A 62 2.51 -4.31 8.87
C LEU A 62 2.66 -3.67 10.26
N ILE A 63 3.90 -3.52 10.76
CA ILE A 63 4.16 -2.86 12.04
C ILE A 63 3.60 -1.43 12.04
N SER A 64 3.86 -0.67 10.97
CA SER A 64 3.38 0.71 10.84
C SER A 64 1.85 0.79 10.79
N LEU A 65 1.18 -0.13 10.09
CA LEU A 65 -0.28 -0.17 10.03
C LEU A 65 -0.91 -0.58 11.36
N LEU A 66 -0.29 -1.49 12.10
CA LEU A 66 -0.79 -1.95 13.41
C LEU A 66 -0.63 -0.86 14.49
N GLU A 67 0.29 0.07 14.35
CA GLU A 67 0.47 1.15 15.33
C GLU A 67 -0.76 2.06 15.42
N ILE A 68 -1.52 2.25 14.33
CA ILE A 68 -2.73 3.09 14.31
C ILE A 68 -3.81 2.56 15.27
N PRO A 69 -4.28 1.30 15.16
CA PRO A 69 -5.24 0.74 16.11
C PRO A 69 -4.67 0.60 17.52
N VAL A 70 -3.37 0.29 17.67
CA VAL A 70 -2.72 0.24 18.99
C VAL A 70 -2.77 1.60 19.67
N ALA A 71 -2.38 2.67 18.99
CA ALA A 71 -2.46 4.03 19.51
C ALA A 71 -3.90 4.41 19.88
N THR A 72 -4.87 4.07 19.03
CA THR A 72 -6.30 4.31 19.30
C THR A 72 -6.78 3.62 20.58
N LEU A 73 -6.37 2.36 20.80
CA LEU A 73 -6.71 1.62 22.02
C LEU A 73 -6.09 2.25 23.27
N ILE A 74 -4.85 2.71 23.17
CA ILE A 74 -4.17 3.39 24.27
C ILE A 74 -4.88 4.72 24.61
N ASP A 75 -5.14 5.54 23.59
CA ASP A 75 -5.68 6.89 23.78
C ASP A 75 -7.13 6.87 24.25
N LYS A 76 -7.96 6.04 23.63
CA LYS A 76 -9.39 6.00 23.90
C LYS A 76 -9.75 5.15 25.13
N PHE A 77 -9.12 3.99 25.29
CA PHE A 77 -9.47 3.05 26.35
C PHE A 77 -8.47 3.02 27.50
N LYS A 78 -7.38 3.82 27.42
CA LYS A 78 -6.33 3.90 28.47
C LYS A 78 -5.68 2.54 28.81
N ILE A 79 -5.63 1.64 27.83
CA ILE A 79 -5.04 0.31 27.97
C ILE A 79 -3.51 0.41 27.89
N LYS A 80 -2.81 -0.44 28.64
CA LYS A 80 -1.34 -0.52 28.57
C LYS A 80 -0.89 -0.96 27.16
N ARG A 81 0.20 -0.36 26.64
CA ARG A 81 0.71 -0.61 25.29
C ARG A 81 0.88 -2.10 24.95
N ASN A 82 1.45 -2.89 25.87
CA ASN A 82 1.64 -4.31 25.65
C ASN A 82 0.31 -5.04 25.42
N LEU A 83 -0.71 -4.74 26.21
CA LEU A 83 -2.04 -5.33 26.06
C LEU A 83 -2.72 -4.88 24.78
N ALA A 84 -2.64 -3.58 24.45
CA ALA A 84 -3.17 -3.04 23.21
C ALA A 84 -2.53 -3.70 21.98
N SER A 85 -1.20 -3.90 21.99
CA SER A 85 -0.48 -4.58 20.91
C SER A 85 -0.91 -6.04 20.76
N ILE A 86 -0.99 -6.79 21.87
CA ILE A 86 -1.41 -8.20 21.86
C ILE A 86 -2.84 -8.33 21.34
N LEU A 87 -3.75 -7.49 21.78
CA LEU A 87 -5.15 -7.50 21.33
C LEU A 87 -5.25 -7.19 19.82
N THR A 88 -4.53 -6.17 19.36
CA THR A 88 -4.56 -5.76 17.95
C THR A 88 -3.96 -6.85 17.06
N VAL A 89 -2.80 -7.38 17.41
CA VAL A 89 -2.15 -8.46 16.64
C VAL A 89 -3.01 -9.73 16.65
N GLY A 90 -3.52 -10.14 17.81
CA GLY A 90 -4.38 -11.31 17.95
C GLY A 90 -5.66 -11.19 17.09
N PHE A 91 -6.32 -10.04 17.14
CA PHE A 91 -7.51 -9.77 16.34
C PHE A 91 -7.21 -9.79 14.84
N THR A 92 -6.14 -9.12 14.42
CA THR A 92 -5.71 -9.10 13.02
C THR A 92 -5.33 -10.50 12.54
N PHE A 93 -4.66 -11.30 13.37
CA PHE A 93 -4.32 -12.67 13.05
C PHE A 93 -5.56 -13.54 12.81
N ILE A 94 -6.56 -13.47 13.70
CA ILE A 94 -7.79 -14.25 13.56
C ILE A 94 -8.54 -13.87 12.27
N ILE A 95 -8.67 -12.57 11.97
CA ILE A 95 -9.31 -12.10 10.73
C ILE A 95 -8.48 -12.48 9.49
N GLY A 96 -7.16 -12.58 9.63
CA GLY A 96 -6.26 -12.96 8.53
C GLY A 96 -6.34 -14.45 8.14
N ILE A 97 -6.78 -15.34 9.03
CA ILE A 97 -6.85 -16.78 8.76
C ILE A 97 -7.65 -17.13 7.48
N PRO A 98 -8.88 -16.65 7.27
CA PRO A 98 -9.61 -16.93 6.05
C PRO A 98 -8.90 -16.49 4.77
N SER A 99 -8.22 -15.35 4.83
CA SER A 99 -7.42 -14.82 3.69
C SER A 99 -6.20 -15.70 3.38
N ALA A 100 -5.60 -16.31 4.40
CA ALA A 100 -4.48 -17.23 4.22
C ALA A 100 -4.91 -18.59 3.64
N LEU A 101 -6.15 -19.00 3.89
CA LEU A 101 -6.69 -20.29 3.43
C LEU A 101 -7.31 -20.22 2.03
N SER A 102 -7.70 -19.03 1.55
CA SER A 102 -8.38 -18.88 0.26
C SER A 102 -7.90 -17.64 -0.49
N THR A 103 -7.32 -17.86 -1.67
CA THR A 103 -6.90 -16.79 -2.59
C THR A 103 -8.07 -15.94 -3.08
N ASN A 104 -9.28 -16.50 -3.18
CA ASN A 104 -10.47 -15.75 -3.56
C ASN A 104 -10.88 -14.76 -2.47
N ILE A 105 -10.85 -15.17 -1.20
CA ILE A 105 -11.14 -14.30 -0.06
C ILE A 105 -10.08 -13.19 0.00
N LEU A 106 -8.80 -13.54 -0.14
CA LEU A 106 -7.71 -12.59 -0.17
C LEU A 106 -7.89 -11.56 -1.30
N GLY A 107 -8.23 -12.00 -2.51
CA GLY A 107 -8.50 -11.11 -3.64
C GLY A 107 -9.68 -10.17 -3.42
N ASN A 108 -10.76 -10.64 -2.80
CA ASN A 108 -11.91 -9.80 -2.48
C ASN A 108 -11.59 -8.75 -1.41
N ILE A 109 -10.84 -9.14 -0.37
CA ILE A 109 -10.39 -8.21 0.67
C ILE A 109 -9.43 -7.16 0.08
N ASP A 110 -8.51 -7.57 -0.80
CA ASP A 110 -7.60 -6.66 -1.50
C ASP A 110 -8.38 -5.66 -2.37
N ALA A 111 -9.38 -6.10 -3.12
CA ALA A 111 -10.23 -5.22 -3.92
C ALA A 111 -10.98 -4.19 -3.05
N ILE A 112 -11.57 -4.62 -1.93
CA ILE A 112 -12.24 -3.72 -1.00
C ILE A 112 -11.25 -2.73 -0.38
N ALA A 113 -10.07 -3.21 0.05
CA ALA A 113 -9.04 -2.37 0.62
C ALA A 113 -8.55 -1.30 -0.36
N ASN A 114 -8.37 -1.66 -1.64
CA ASN A 114 -7.97 -0.72 -2.69
C ASN A 114 -9.01 0.39 -2.87
N VAL A 115 -10.30 0.06 -2.94
CA VAL A 115 -11.38 1.06 -3.01
C VAL A 115 -11.36 1.99 -1.79
N LEU A 116 -11.22 1.43 -0.58
CA LEU A 116 -11.16 2.21 0.65
C LEU A 116 -9.93 3.13 0.72
N LEU A 117 -8.78 2.68 0.22
CA LEU A 117 -7.57 3.49 0.14
C LEU A 117 -7.73 4.67 -0.82
N ILE A 118 -8.33 4.43 -1.99
CA ILE A 118 -8.61 5.47 -2.98
C ILE A 118 -9.61 6.49 -2.41
N LEU A 119 -10.70 6.03 -1.79
CA LEU A 119 -11.67 6.90 -1.12
C LEU A 119 -11.03 7.70 0.02
N GLY A 120 -10.20 7.07 0.84
CA GLY A 120 -9.45 7.73 1.91
C GLY A 120 -8.53 8.81 1.37
N GLY A 121 -7.76 8.53 0.32
CA GLY A 121 -6.90 9.50 -0.36
C GLY A 121 -7.69 10.69 -0.95
N PHE A 122 -8.85 10.42 -1.55
CA PHE A 122 -9.75 11.46 -2.03
C PHE A 122 -10.25 12.35 -0.89
N LEU A 123 -10.78 11.74 0.17
CA LEU A 123 -11.31 12.48 1.33
C LEU A 123 -10.24 13.33 2.00
N VAL A 124 -9.04 12.81 2.20
CA VAL A 124 -7.93 13.56 2.82
C VAL A 124 -7.51 14.72 1.92
N SER A 125 -7.32 14.51 0.63
CA SER A 125 -6.94 15.59 -0.30
C SER A 125 -8.03 16.66 -0.40
N PHE A 126 -9.30 16.27 -0.44
CA PHE A 126 -10.44 17.18 -0.44
C PHE A 126 -10.51 18.00 0.86
N LEU A 127 -10.38 17.34 2.01
CA LEU A 127 -10.41 17.98 3.31
C LEU A 127 -9.29 19.02 3.45
N ILE A 128 -8.05 18.66 3.11
CA ILE A 128 -6.91 19.58 3.21
C ILE A 128 -7.00 20.70 2.17
N GLY A 129 -7.43 20.39 0.95
CA GLY A 129 -7.48 21.37 -0.15
C GLY A 129 -8.64 22.36 -0.04
N TRP A 130 -9.81 21.94 0.49
CA TRP A 130 -11.04 22.71 0.45
C TRP A 130 -11.62 23.06 1.82
N VAL A 131 -11.55 22.15 2.79
CA VAL A 131 -12.19 22.32 4.10
C VAL A 131 -11.28 23.06 5.09
N ILE A 132 -10.01 22.65 5.17
CA ILE A 132 -9.04 23.21 6.12
C ILE A 132 -7.76 23.78 5.44
N PRO A 133 -7.88 24.62 4.40
CA PRO A 133 -6.72 25.14 3.67
C PRO A 133 -5.75 25.96 4.56
N LYS A 134 -6.26 26.56 5.64
CA LYS A 134 -5.43 27.34 6.59
C LYS A 134 -4.40 26.48 7.30
N THR A 135 -4.73 25.24 7.63
CA THR A 135 -3.80 24.31 8.28
C THR A 135 -2.64 24.00 7.36
N LEU A 136 -2.93 23.75 6.06
CA LEU A 136 -1.90 23.55 5.05
C LEU A 136 -0.97 24.78 4.94
N ASP A 137 -1.51 25.99 5.02
CA ASP A 137 -0.74 27.23 4.97
C ASP A 137 0.22 27.38 6.14
N ILE A 138 -0.22 27.01 7.33
CA ILE A 138 0.60 27.06 8.57
C ILE A 138 1.76 26.05 8.43
N GLU A 139 1.47 24.80 8.07
CA GLU A 139 2.47 23.76 7.92
C GLU A 139 3.50 24.10 6.83
N LEU A 140 3.04 24.61 5.69
CA LEU A 140 3.93 25.05 4.62
C LEU A 140 4.79 26.26 5.00
N LYS A 141 4.32 27.14 5.88
CA LYS A 141 5.14 28.23 6.43
C LYS A 141 6.25 27.69 7.32
N ASN A 142 5.89 26.74 8.20
CA ASN A 142 6.84 26.16 9.16
C ASN A 142 7.91 25.29 8.49
N SER A 143 7.62 24.69 7.33
CA SER A 143 8.55 23.82 6.60
C SER A 143 9.73 24.53 5.94
N GLY A 144 9.81 25.87 5.98
CA GLY A 144 10.87 26.63 5.30
C GLY A 144 10.88 26.53 3.77
N SER A 145 9.85 25.94 3.17
CA SER A 145 9.76 25.72 1.72
C SER A 145 9.70 27.02 0.92
N SER A 146 10.21 27.00 -0.32
CA SER A 146 10.15 28.16 -1.22
C SER A 146 8.70 28.53 -1.57
N SER A 147 8.48 29.79 -1.95
CA SER A 147 7.16 30.29 -2.35
C SER A 147 6.55 29.49 -3.54
N LEU A 148 7.40 29.11 -4.50
CA LEU A 148 7.00 28.31 -5.65
C LEU A 148 6.53 26.91 -5.23
N THR A 149 7.28 26.25 -4.34
CA THR A 149 6.90 24.91 -3.81
C THR A 149 5.58 24.96 -3.07
N LYS A 150 5.33 26.00 -2.29
CA LYS A 150 4.06 26.19 -1.58
C LYS A 150 2.88 26.34 -2.53
N SER A 151 3.01 27.16 -3.56
CA SER A 151 1.97 27.37 -4.56
C SER A 151 1.69 26.10 -5.35
N TYR A 152 2.73 25.38 -5.75
CA TYR A 152 2.62 24.11 -6.46
C TYR A 152 1.89 23.05 -5.62
N LEU A 153 2.29 22.85 -4.36
CA LEU A 153 1.64 21.88 -3.47
C LEU A 153 0.17 22.20 -3.21
N LYS A 154 -0.17 23.47 -3.02
CA LYS A 154 -1.58 23.89 -2.88
C LYS A 154 -2.40 23.58 -4.12
N PHE A 155 -1.86 23.89 -5.29
CA PHE A 155 -2.54 23.59 -6.56
C PHE A 155 -2.73 22.08 -6.74
N MET A 156 -1.69 21.31 -6.48
CA MET A 156 -1.74 19.85 -6.58
C MET A 156 -2.76 19.23 -5.64
N LEU A 157 -2.75 19.57 -4.34
CA LEU A 157 -3.67 19.04 -3.35
C LEU A 157 -5.12 19.48 -3.57
N LYS A 158 -5.32 20.70 -4.10
CA LYS A 158 -6.66 21.25 -4.28
C LYS A 158 -7.36 20.75 -5.54
N TYR A 159 -6.63 20.58 -6.64
CA TYR A 159 -7.22 20.28 -7.95
C TYR A 159 -6.74 18.96 -8.53
N VAL A 160 -5.43 18.76 -8.61
CA VAL A 160 -4.86 17.62 -9.34
C VAL A 160 -5.08 16.31 -8.61
N THR A 161 -4.74 16.27 -7.33
CA THR A 161 -4.85 15.04 -6.53
C THR A 161 -6.29 14.53 -6.43
N PRO A 162 -7.31 15.34 -6.09
CA PRO A 162 -8.69 14.85 -6.05
C PRO A 162 -9.19 14.32 -7.40
N ILE A 163 -8.80 14.96 -8.51
CA ILE A 163 -9.23 14.54 -9.85
C ILE A 163 -8.58 13.20 -10.23
N ILE A 164 -7.26 13.07 -10.03
CA ILE A 164 -6.53 11.82 -10.35
C ILE A 164 -7.03 10.67 -9.48
N VAL A 165 -7.26 10.93 -8.20
CA VAL A 165 -7.74 9.91 -7.25
C VAL A 165 -9.18 9.52 -7.57
N ALA A 166 -10.04 10.48 -7.92
CA ALA A 166 -11.40 10.18 -8.36
C ALA A 166 -11.45 9.36 -9.67
N TRP A 167 -10.53 9.63 -10.59
CA TRP A 167 -10.38 8.82 -11.80
C TRP A 167 -10.03 7.36 -11.50
N GLY A 168 -9.22 7.12 -10.47
CA GLY A 168 -8.87 5.77 -10.04
C GLY A 168 -10.02 4.95 -9.45
N LEU A 169 -11.21 5.55 -9.24
CA LEU A 169 -12.44 4.88 -8.81
C LEU A 169 -13.30 4.38 -9.98
N ILE A 170 -13.03 4.84 -11.20
CA ILE A 170 -13.74 4.47 -12.43
C ILE A 170 -13.01 3.34 -13.14
#